data_b4e398fa703c2cb64ee89475da691eab
#
_entry.id   b4e398fa703c2cb64ee89475da691eab
#
_cell.length_a   1.000
_cell.length_b   1.000
_cell.length_c   1.000
_cell.angle_alpha   90.00
_cell.angle_beta   90.00
_cell.angle_gamma   90.00
#
_symmetry.space_group_name_H-M   'P 1'
#
loop_
_entity.id
_entity.type
_entity.pdbx_description
1 polymer ?
#
loop_
_entity_poly.entity_id
_entity_poly.type
_entity_poly.pdbx_seq_one_letter_code
_entity_poly.pdbx_strand_id
1 'polypeptide(L)'
;MENANLDPNHSQEELPSDQVLWRYMSFATFSALLSQGALHFSRCDGFGDPFEGALGTIGSRDAILGPLREAGTCLAQELLAYAADADVSSHERTAPPANLSSHAWEGYAYMAETPERREACIARLSSRFGLGLEAALCAEYLRTFVSCWHAGEHESEAMWRLYSKDALEGVAIRTTGGWLREALLPKRPTVAEVEYRDDYVWKPFDGEFRRFLTKRRAFAHEHEVRAVLEDVGAGRQGAKGILVPARLNILIQRVVVSPYSPAWLLDVVRDLVGRFGLKAEVLASGMAGQPYVPLVPSGEESDVGEAG
;
A
#
# COMPACT_ATOMS: atom_id res chain seq x y z
N MET A 1 25.66 20.41 -2.99
CA MET A 1 25.08 19.08 -3.18
C MET A 1 25.28 18.37 -1.86
N GLU A 2 24.32 18.52 -0.96
CA GLU A 2 24.34 17.86 0.35
C GLU A 2 23.92 16.40 0.17
N ASN A 3 24.85 15.51 0.47
CA ASN A 3 24.56 14.10 0.65
C ASN A 3 23.64 13.97 1.87
N ALA A 4 22.35 13.84 1.64
CA ALA A 4 21.43 13.39 2.68
C ALA A 4 21.86 11.97 3.09
N ASN A 5 22.47 11.88 4.24
CA ASN A 5 22.83 10.65 4.91
C ASN A 5 21.52 9.92 5.25
N LEU A 6 21.12 9.00 4.38
CA LEU A 6 19.96 8.15 4.61
C LEU A 6 20.33 7.19 5.74
N ASP A 7 19.77 7.41 6.90
CA ASP A 7 19.84 6.50 8.03
C ASP A 7 19.19 5.17 7.61
N PRO A 8 19.94 4.05 7.54
CA PRO A 8 19.39 2.75 7.13
C PRO A 8 18.41 2.19 8.18
N ASN A 9 18.22 2.88 9.29
CA ASN A 9 17.41 2.47 10.42
C ASN A 9 16.12 3.31 10.56
N HIS A 10 15.61 3.88 9.45
CA HIS A 10 14.29 4.50 9.46
C HIS A 10 13.24 3.39 9.60
N SER A 11 13.11 2.86 10.82
CA SER A 11 11.93 2.11 11.24
C SER A 11 10.72 2.98 10.89
N GLN A 12 9.79 2.46 10.07
CA GLN A 12 8.53 3.16 9.81
C GLN A 12 7.95 3.52 11.17
N GLU A 13 7.90 4.80 11.49
CA GLU A 13 7.27 5.26 12.72
C GLU A 13 5.82 4.79 12.69
N GLU A 14 5.43 4.11 13.74
CA GLU A 14 4.05 3.63 13.85
C GLU A 14 3.12 4.83 13.84
N LEU A 15 2.10 4.81 12.97
CA LEU A 15 1.12 5.89 12.86
C LEU A 15 0.55 6.22 14.26
N PRO A 16 0.54 7.50 14.69
CA PRO A 16 -0.02 7.91 15.98
C PRO A 16 -1.45 7.37 16.17
N SER A 17 -1.75 6.91 17.38
CA SER A 17 -3.06 6.31 17.67
C SER A 17 -4.21 7.30 17.57
N ASP A 18 -3.96 8.58 17.79
CA ASP A 18 -4.90 9.70 17.73
C ASP A 18 -4.96 10.37 16.36
N GLN A 19 -4.07 10.01 15.41
CA GLN A 19 -4.11 10.53 14.05
C GLN A 19 -5.50 10.32 13.44
N VAL A 20 -6.16 11.41 13.09
CA VAL A 20 -7.50 11.38 12.48
C VAL A 20 -7.42 10.89 11.04
N LEU A 21 -8.30 9.96 10.71
CA LEU A 21 -8.38 9.33 9.41
C LEU A 21 -9.79 9.43 8.84
N TRP A 22 -9.88 9.68 7.55
CA TRP A 22 -11.11 9.75 6.78
C TRP A 22 -11.12 8.74 5.65
N ARG A 23 -12.28 8.14 5.39
CA ARG A 23 -12.48 7.34 4.19
C ARG A 23 -13.72 7.81 3.46
N TYR A 24 -13.49 8.38 2.28
CA TYR A 24 -14.50 8.89 1.38
C TYR A 24 -14.98 7.77 0.44
N MET A 25 -16.26 7.68 0.18
CA MET A 25 -16.83 6.62 -0.65
C MET A 25 -18.23 6.99 -1.17
N SER A 26 -18.73 6.26 -2.15
CA SER A 26 -20.12 6.36 -2.57
C SER A 26 -21.06 5.77 -1.49
N PHE A 27 -22.32 6.20 -1.47
CA PHE A 27 -23.35 5.63 -0.62
C PHE A 27 -23.51 4.11 -0.82
N ALA A 28 -23.38 3.63 -2.06
CA ALA A 28 -23.42 2.20 -2.36
C ALA A 28 -22.28 1.44 -1.67
N THR A 29 -21.05 1.98 -1.69
CA THR A 29 -19.89 1.39 -1.00
C THR A 29 -20.07 1.42 0.52
N PHE A 30 -20.63 2.51 1.07
CA PHE A 30 -20.94 2.62 2.47
C PHE A 30 -22.00 1.58 2.90
N SER A 31 -23.06 1.43 2.12
CA SER A 31 -24.10 0.41 2.36
C SER A 31 -23.52 -1.01 2.33
N ALA A 32 -22.60 -1.29 1.39
CA ALA A 32 -21.91 -2.58 1.33
C ALA A 32 -21.02 -2.81 2.56
N LEU A 33 -20.28 -1.80 3.01
CA LEU A 33 -19.47 -1.86 4.24
C LEU A 33 -20.33 -2.26 5.46
N LEU A 34 -21.48 -1.63 5.62
CA LEU A 34 -22.40 -1.93 6.71
C LEU A 34 -23.00 -3.35 6.60
N SER A 35 -23.46 -3.69 5.41
CA SER A 35 -24.10 -4.99 5.14
C SER A 35 -23.16 -6.17 5.32
N GLN A 36 -21.89 -6.00 4.93
CA GLN A 36 -20.88 -7.06 5.00
C GLN A 36 -20.17 -7.12 6.35
N GLY A 37 -20.23 -6.04 7.15
CA GLY A 37 -19.47 -5.94 8.40
C GLY A 37 -17.95 -6.03 8.17
N ALA A 38 -17.48 -5.59 7.01
CA ALA A 38 -16.11 -5.81 6.56
C ALA A 38 -15.57 -4.66 5.72
N LEU A 39 -14.29 -4.33 5.89
CA LEU A 39 -13.57 -3.40 5.05
C LEU A 39 -13.03 -4.12 3.81
N HIS A 40 -13.19 -3.48 2.66
CA HIS A 40 -12.58 -3.92 1.42
C HIS A 40 -11.11 -3.46 1.36
N PHE A 41 -10.23 -4.42 1.09
CA PHE A 41 -8.82 -4.21 0.77
C PHE A 41 -8.61 -4.55 -0.70
N SER A 42 -8.06 -3.63 -1.47
CA SER A 42 -7.76 -3.81 -2.89
C SER A 42 -6.34 -4.29 -3.09
N ARG A 43 -6.09 -5.10 -4.12
CA ARG A 43 -4.74 -5.38 -4.58
C ARG A 43 -4.21 -4.17 -5.35
N CYS A 44 -2.91 -3.86 -5.26
CA CYS A 44 -2.34 -2.64 -5.82
C CYS A 44 -2.44 -2.55 -7.35
N ASP A 45 -2.49 -3.67 -8.06
CA ASP A 45 -2.70 -3.67 -9.53
C ASP A 45 -4.10 -3.21 -9.98
N GLY A 46 -5.00 -2.98 -9.02
CA GLY A 46 -6.32 -2.37 -9.26
C GLY A 46 -6.33 -0.85 -9.13
N PHE A 47 -5.21 -0.22 -8.75
CA PHE A 47 -5.13 1.23 -8.63
C PHE A 47 -4.89 1.91 -9.98
N GLY A 48 -5.23 3.20 -10.07
CA GLY A 48 -5.08 3.97 -11.31
C GLY A 48 -3.64 4.33 -11.65
N ASP A 49 -2.74 4.38 -10.65
CA ASP A 49 -1.32 4.65 -10.86
C ASP A 49 -0.54 3.33 -10.97
N PRO A 50 0.07 3.01 -12.13
CA PRO A 50 0.83 1.79 -12.33
C PRO A 50 2.12 1.69 -11.48
N PHE A 51 2.52 2.78 -10.83
CA PHE A 51 3.68 2.79 -9.92
C PHE A 51 3.35 2.30 -8.51
N GLU A 52 2.08 2.10 -8.19
CA GLU A 52 1.68 1.63 -6.86
C GLU A 52 2.08 0.17 -6.62
N GLY A 53 2.92 -0.05 -5.62
CA GLY A 53 3.52 -1.36 -5.35
C GLY A 53 4.61 -1.79 -6.35
N ALA A 54 5.01 -0.91 -7.29
CA ALA A 54 6.09 -1.19 -8.21
C ALA A 54 7.45 -1.21 -7.50
N LEU A 55 8.43 -1.88 -8.10
CA LEU A 55 9.81 -1.91 -7.61
C LEU A 55 10.63 -0.68 -8.06
N GLY A 56 10.08 0.15 -8.94
CA GLY A 56 10.71 1.30 -9.56
C GLY A 56 10.34 1.40 -11.04
N THR A 57 11.09 2.20 -11.80
CA THR A 57 10.93 2.28 -13.25
C THR A 57 11.52 1.06 -13.95
N ILE A 58 11.15 0.83 -15.22
CA ILE A 58 11.73 -0.26 -16.02
C ILE A 58 13.25 -0.08 -16.20
N GLY A 59 13.73 1.17 -16.24
CA GLY A 59 15.15 1.49 -16.29
C GLY A 59 15.92 1.17 -14.99
N SER A 60 15.21 0.96 -13.88
CA SER A 60 15.81 0.58 -12.58
C SER A 60 16.02 -0.92 -12.42
N ARG A 61 15.59 -1.74 -13.38
CA ARG A 61 15.63 -3.21 -13.26
C ARG A 61 17.03 -3.75 -12.94
N ASP A 62 18.05 -3.27 -13.62
CA ASP A 62 19.41 -3.74 -13.37
C ASP A 62 19.97 -3.22 -12.04
N ALA A 63 19.59 -2.03 -11.60
CA ALA A 63 19.93 -1.52 -10.27
C ALA A 63 19.30 -2.35 -9.14
N ILE A 64 18.10 -2.90 -9.38
CA ILE A 64 17.38 -3.78 -8.43
C ILE A 64 17.96 -5.19 -8.44
N LEU A 65 18.15 -5.77 -9.62
CA LEU A 65 18.52 -7.17 -9.77
C LEU A 65 20.05 -7.40 -9.75
N GLY A 66 20.84 -6.38 -10.09
CA GLY A 66 22.30 -6.47 -10.14
C GLY A 66 22.92 -6.94 -8.82
N PRO A 67 22.69 -6.24 -7.68
CA PRO A 67 23.22 -6.65 -6.38
C PRO A 67 22.81 -8.06 -5.96
N LEU A 68 21.62 -8.49 -6.37
CA LEU A 68 21.06 -9.79 -6.02
C LEU A 68 21.66 -10.91 -6.88
N ARG A 69 21.93 -10.63 -8.15
CA ARG A 69 22.69 -11.55 -9.03
C ARG A 69 24.13 -11.68 -8.54
N GLU A 70 24.73 -10.59 -8.10
CA GLU A 70 26.07 -10.57 -7.52
C GLU A 70 26.14 -11.43 -6.25
N ALA A 71 25.20 -11.25 -5.33
CA ALA A 71 25.10 -12.10 -4.14
C ALA A 71 24.91 -13.58 -4.49
N GLY A 72 24.10 -13.91 -5.49
CA GLY A 72 23.95 -15.28 -6.02
C GLY A 72 25.25 -15.81 -6.63
N THR A 73 26.04 -14.96 -7.29
CA THR A 73 27.34 -15.31 -7.84
C THR A 73 28.36 -15.61 -6.73
N CYS A 74 28.45 -14.76 -5.71
CA CYS A 74 29.32 -14.98 -4.56
C CYS A 74 28.98 -16.30 -3.84
N LEU A 75 27.71 -16.57 -3.58
CA LEU A 75 27.26 -17.80 -2.96
C LEU A 75 27.64 -19.05 -3.81
N ALA A 76 27.48 -18.96 -5.13
CA ALA A 76 27.86 -20.03 -6.03
C ALA A 76 29.38 -20.28 -6.02
N GLN A 77 30.20 -19.21 -5.97
CA GLN A 77 31.65 -19.30 -5.88
C GLN A 77 32.09 -19.95 -4.57
N GLU A 78 31.50 -19.57 -3.44
CA GLU A 78 31.79 -20.17 -2.13
C GLU A 78 31.46 -21.66 -2.10
N LEU A 79 30.27 -22.06 -2.62
CA LEU A 79 29.87 -23.47 -2.70
C LEU A 79 30.83 -24.29 -3.58
N LEU A 80 31.27 -23.74 -4.71
CA LEU A 80 32.19 -24.43 -5.60
C LEU A 80 33.62 -24.48 -5.06
N ALA A 81 34.08 -23.45 -4.36
CA ALA A 81 35.36 -23.45 -3.66
C ALA A 81 35.38 -24.52 -2.56
N TYR A 82 34.32 -24.55 -1.74
CA TYR A 82 34.18 -25.60 -0.71
C TYR A 82 34.15 -27.02 -1.29
N ALA A 83 33.48 -27.22 -2.42
CA ALA A 83 33.43 -28.50 -3.11
C ALA A 83 34.78 -28.88 -3.77
N ALA A 84 35.61 -27.90 -4.17
CA ALA A 84 36.93 -28.11 -4.75
C ALA A 84 37.99 -28.44 -3.69
N ASP A 85 37.89 -27.85 -2.50
CA ASP A 85 38.81 -28.11 -1.36
C ASP A 85 38.54 -29.42 -0.67
N ALA A 86 37.35 -30.02 -0.87
CA ALA A 86 37.07 -31.38 -0.44
C ALA A 86 37.91 -32.34 -1.26
N ASP A 87 39.12 -32.70 -0.76
CA ASP A 87 40.04 -33.62 -1.39
C ASP A 87 39.36 -34.98 -1.67
N VAL A 88 38.99 -35.15 -2.95
CA VAL A 88 38.28 -36.35 -3.42
C VAL A 88 39.15 -37.61 -3.33
N SER A 89 40.46 -37.46 -3.06
CA SER A 89 41.47 -38.51 -2.95
C SER A 89 41.55 -39.14 -1.55
N SER A 90 41.07 -38.44 -0.52
CA SER A 90 41.00 -39.00 0.83
C SER A 90 39.67 -39.72 1.06
N HIS A 91 39.71 -40.93 1.58
CA HIS A 91 38.51 -41.73 1.90
C HIS A 91 37.64 -41.16 3.04
N GLU A 92 37.98 -39.99 3.56
CA GLU A 92 37.16 -39.13 4.44
C GLU A 92 36.37 -38.12 3.59
N ARG A 93 35.26 -38.57 3.02
CA ARG A 93 34.27 -37.64 2.44
C ARG A 93 33.84 -36.69 3.53
N THR A 94 34.23 -35.43 3.42
CA THR A 94 33.59 -34.38 4.20
C THR A 94 32.09 -34.45 3.94
N ALA A 95 31.30 -34.62 5.01
CA ALA A 95 29.84 -34.72 4.89
C ALA A 95 29.30 -33.51 4.16
N PRO A 96 28.34 -33.68 3.26
CA PRO A 96 27.71 -32.54 2.61
C PRO A 96 27.12 -31.60 3.68
N PRO A 97 27.09 -30.28 3.43
CA PRO A 97 26.39 -29.33 4.31
C PRO A 97 24.99 -29.88 4.67
N ALA A 98 24.57 -29.72 5.93
CA ALA A 98 23.38 -30.36 6.50
C ALA A 98 22.07 -30.12 5.72
N ASN A 99 22.04 -29.17 4.83
CA ASN A 99 20.91 -28.77 3.97
C ASN A 99 21.04 -29.23 2.51
N LEU A 100 22.13 -29.94 2.14
CA LEU A 100 22.33 -30.49 0.79
C LEU A 100 22.24 -32.01 0.78
N SER A 101 21.51 -32.57 -0.19
CA SER A 101 21.50 -34.00 -0.42
C SER A 101 22.86 -34.47 -0.99
N SER A 102 23.24 -35.73 -0.70
CA SER A 102 24.48 -36.32 -1.23
C SER A 102 24.58 -36.24 -2.75
N HIS A 103 23.46 -36.43 -3.46
CA HIS A 103 23.39 -36.32 -4.92
C HIS A 103 23.64 -34.89 -5.43
N ALA A 104 23.07 -33.87 -4.71
CA ALA A 104 23.35 -32.47 -5.06
C ALA A 104 24.84 -32.14 -4.83
N TRP A 105 25.43 -32.66 -3.75
CA TRP A 105 26.82 -32.47 -3.43
C TRP A 105 27.76 -33.08 -4.47
N GLU A 106 27.52 -34.31 -4.92
CA GLU A 106 28.27 -34.95 -6.03
C GLU A 106 28.18 -34.10 -7.31
N GLY A 107 27.02 -33.50 -7.59
CA GLY A 107 26.85 -32.59 -8.72
C GLY A 107 27.71 -31.34 -8.60
N TYR A 108 27.83 -30.73 -7.44
CA TYR A 108 28.68 -29.56 -7.21
C TYR A 108 30.17 -29.93 -7.30
N ALA A 109 30.60 -31.07 -6.75
CA ALA A 109 31.98 -31.57 -6.86
C ALA A 109 32.37 -31.77 -8.33
N TYR A 110 31.50 -32.40 -9.13
CA TYR A 110 31.71 -32.57 -10.58
C TYR A 110 31.83 -31.20 -11.32
N MET A 111 31.00 -30.23 -10.96
CA MET A 111 31.04 -28.90 -11.56
C MET A 111 32.25 -28.06 -11.11
N ALA A 112 32.87 -28.43 -9.98
CA ALA A 112 34.07 -27.74 -9.46
C ALA A 112 35.38 -28.23 -10.09
N GLU A 113 35.40 -29.37 -10.81
CA GLU A 113 36.61 -30.00 -11.34
C GLU A 113 37.36 -29.16 -12.36
N THR A 114 36.66 -28.46 -13.26
CA THR A 114 37.32 -27.64 -14.30
C THR A 114 36.85 -26.16 -14.26
N PRO A 115 37.71 -25.21 -14.69
CA PRO A 115 37.34 -23.78 -14.75
C PRO A 115 36.09 -23.53 -15.58
N GLU A 116 35.93 -24.19 -16.72
CA GLU A 116 34.83 -24.00 -17.65
C GLU A 116 33.50 -24.49 -17.00
N ARG A 117 33.54 -25.61 -16.29
CA ARG A 117 32.37 -26.13 -15.54
C ARG A 117 32.00 -25.21 -14.38
N ARG A 118 32.97 -24.67 -13.65
CA ARG A 118 32.74 -23.69 -12.57
C ARG A 118 32.05 -22.45 -13.11
N GLU A 119 32.54 -21.86 -14.19
CA GLU A 119 31.97 -20.67 -14.80
C GLU A 119 30.53 -20.93 -15.26
N ALA A 120 30.27 -22.05 -15.94
CA ALA A 120 28.92 -22.43 -16.36
C ALA A 120 27.98 -22.65 -15.17
N CYS A 121 28.45 -23.24 -14.07
CA CYS A 121 27.67 -23.45 -12.86
C CYS A 121 27.34 -22.11 -12.18
N ILE A 122 28.31 -21.21 -12.03
CA ILE A 122 28.13 -19.87 -11.47
C ILE A 122 27.07 -19.11 -12.26
N ALA A 123 27.21 -19.06 -13.58
CA ALA A 123 26.26 -18.34 -14.45
C ALA A 123 24.83 -18.90 -14.29
N ARG A 124 24.68 -20.23 -14.24
CA ARG A 124 23.39 -20.90 -14.08
C ARG A 124 22.75 -20.62 -12.72
N LEU A 125 23.53 -20.70 -11.64
CA LEU A 125 23.02 -20.43 -10.28
C LEU A 125 22.64 -18.98 -10.10
N SER A 126 23.47 -18.04 -10.58
CA SER A 126 23.18 -16.60 -10.53
C SER A 126 21.90 -16.25 -11.29
N SER A 127 21.72 -16.84 -12.50
CA SER A 127 20.50 -16.65 -13.28
C SER A 127 19.26 -17.19 -12.57
N ARG A 128 19.34 -18.42 -12.01
CA ARG A 128 18.24 -19.04 -11.25
C ARG A 128 17.88 -18.25 -9.99
N PHE A 129 18.89 -17.73 -9.29
CA PHE A 129 18.69 -16.91 -8.12
C PHE A 129 17.91 -15.63 -8.47
N GLY A 130 18.31 -14.94 -9.55
CA GLY A 130 17.60 -13.75 -10.05
C GLY A 130 16.15 -14.03 -10.43
N LEU A 131 15.88 -15.11 -11.16
CA LEU A 131 14.53 -15.52 -11.55
C LEU A 131 13.67 -15.93 -10.35
N GLY A 132 14.25 -16.63 -9.37
CA GLY A 132 13.56 -17.00 -8.15
C GLY A 132 13.12 -15.79 -7.33
N LEU A 133 13.98 -14.77 -7.28
CA LEU A 133 13.66 -13.53 -6.59
C LEU A 133 12.57 -12.71 -7.31
N GLU A 134 12.65 -12.56 -8.63
CA GLU A 134 11.58 -11.89 -9.41
C GLU A 134 10.22 -12.59 -9.17
N ALA A 135 10.22 -13.92 -9.15
CA ALA A 135 9.01 -14.70 -8.84
C ALA A 135 8.50 -14.45 -7.41
N ALA A 136 9.40 -14.36 -6.42
CA ALA A 136 9.03 -14.08 -5.04
C ALA A 136 8.45 -12.67 -4.87
N LEU A 137 9.06 -11.66 -5.51
CA LEU A 137 8.58 -10.27 -5.51
C LEU A 137 7.23 -10.13 -6.23
N CYS A 138 7.04 -10.88 -7.32
CA CYS A 138 5.75 -10.95 -8.00
C CYS A 138 4.69 -11.62 -7.10
N ALA A 139 5.04 -12.72 -6.44
CA ALA A 139 4.13 -13.40 -5.52
C ALA A 139 3.73 -12.50 -4.34
N GLU A 140 4.66 -11.73 -3.78
CA GLU A 140 4.36 -10.73 -2.74
C GLU A 140 3.36 -9.67 -3.25
N TYR A 141 3.59 -9.15 -4.45
CA TYR A 141 2.68 -8.18 -5.08
C TYR A 141 1.26 -8.71 -5.23
N LEU A 142 1.13 -9.98 -5.64
CA LEU A 142 -0.17 -10.61 -5.88
C LEU A 142 -0.93 -10.99 -4.59
N ARG A 143 -0.27 -11.06 -3.44
CA ARG A 143 -0.87 -11.43 -2.15
C ARG A 143 -1.00 -10.29 -1.17
N THR A 144 -0.55 -9.07 -1.55
CA THR A 144 -0.64 -7.87 -0.72
C THR A 144 -1.87 -7.04 -1.09
N PHE A 145 -2.65 -6.72 -0.07
CA PHE A 145 -3.91 -5.99 -0.17
C PHE A 145 -3.88 -4.75 0.71
N VAL A 146 -4.49 -3.67 0.23
CA VAL A 146 -4.39 -2.34 0.83
C VAL A 146 -5.76 -1.70 1.01
N SER A 147 -5.97 -1.04 2.14
CA SER A 147 -7.10 -0.16 2.39
C SER A 147 -6.59 1.26 2.62
N CYS A 148 -7.01 2.20 1.76
CA CYS A 148 -6.53 3.58 1.72
C CYS A 148 -7.41 4.50 2.56
N TRP A 149 -6.77 5.43 3.28
CA TRP A 149 -7.37 6.42 4.16
C TRP A 149 -6.71 7.78 3.93
N HIS A 150 -7.43 8.87 4.19
CA HIS A 150 -6.90 10.21 4.17
C HIS A 150 -6.61 10.68 5.60
N ALA A 151 -5.39 11.15 5.87
CA ALA A 151 -5.02 11.75 7.14
C ALA A 151 -5.34 13.23 7.16
N GLY A 152 -6.07 13.70 8.17
CA GLY A 152 -6.40 15.12 8.32
C GLY A 152 -7.40 15.37 9.44
N GLU A 153 -7.27 16.51 10.12
CA GLU A 153 -8.18 16.89 11.20
C GLU A 153 -9.58 17.27 10.66
N HIS A 154 -9.63 17.79 9.42
CA HIS A 154 -10.83 18.28 8.79
C HIS A 154 -11.17 17.50 7.52
N GLU A 155 -12.41 17.67 7.06
CA GLU A 155 -12.85 17.20 5.76
C GLU A 155 -12.00 17.83 4.64
N SER A 156 -11.75 17.08 3.57
CA SER A 156 -11.03 17.53 2.39
C SER A 156 -11.97 17.67 1.19
N GLU A 157 -12.09 18.87 0.65
CA GLU A 157 -12.87 19.13 -0.56
C GLU A 157 -12.34 18.35 -1.77
N ALA A 158 -11.02 18.26 -1.90
CA ALA A 158 -10.39 17.49 -2.96
C ALA A 158 -10.77 15.99 -2.89
N MET A 159 -10.80 15.43 -1.67
CA MET A 159 -11.18 14.03 -1.47
C MET A 159 -12.66 13.78 -1.74
N TRP A 160 -13.54 14.73 -1.38
CA TRP A 160 -14.94 14.66 -1.77
C TRP A 160 -15.10 14.60 -3.30
N ARG A 161 -14.38 15.44 -4.04
CA ARG A 161 -14.43 15.44 -5.51
C ARG A 161 -13.84 14.17 -6.13
N LEU A 162 -12.77 13.64 -5.57
CA LEU A 162 -12.13 12.43 -6.10
C LEU A 162 -13.01 11.19 -5.93
N TYR A 163 -13.65 11.05 -4.77
CA TYR A 163 -14.36 9.82 -4.38
C TYR A 163 -15.89 9.90 -4.51
N SER A 164 -16.45 11.10 -4.78
CA SER A 164 -17.88 11.29 -5.04
C SER A 164 -18.16 11.72 -6.47
N LYS A 165 -17.22 11.52 -7.39
CA LYS A 165 -17.09 12.16 -8.69
C LYS A 165 -18.32 12.06 -9.62
N ASP A 166 -19.03 10.93 -9.56
CA ASP A 166 -20.15 10.65 -10.47
C ASP A 166 -21.46 10.40 -9.70
N ALA A 167 -21.39 10.32 -8.38
CA ALA A 167 -22.56 10.14 -7.53
C ALA A 167 -22.68 11.39 -6.65
N LEU A 168 -23.75 12.13 -6.82
CA LEU A 168 -24.16 13.18 -5.88
C LEU A 168 -24.38 12.63 -4.45
N GLU A 169 -24.02 11.36 -4.20
CA GLU A 169 -24.32 10.58 -3.02
C GLU A 169 -23.03 10.09 -2.34
N GLY A 170 -22.22 11.05 -1.89
CA GLY A 170 -20.97 10.76 -1.18
C GLY A 170 -21.17 10.61 0.33
N VAL A 171 -20.41 9.70 0.93
CA VAL A 171 -20.33 9.50 2.38
C VAL A 171 -18.88 9.39 2.80
N ALA A 172 -18.51 10.00 3.91
CA ALA A 172 -17.21 9.78 4.54
C ALA A 172 -17.38 9.21 5.95
N ILE A 173 -16.53 8.28 6.33
CA ILE A 173 -16.40 7.84 7.71
C ILE A 173 -15.13 8.40 8.33
N ARG A 174 -15.23 8.81 9.60
CA ARG A 174 -14.10 9.29 10.40
C ARG A 174 -13.74 8.26 11.45
N THR A 175 -12.42 8.05 11.61
CA THR A 175 -11.84 7.18 12.63
C THR A 175 -10.51 7.77 13.10
N THR A 176 -9.73 7.00 13.87
CA THR A 176 -8.31 7.30 14.16
C THR A 176 -7.43 6.09 13.87
N GLY A 177 -6.11 6.29 13.80
CA GLY A 177 -5.14 5.22 13.59
C GLY A 177 -5.29 4.08 14.61
N GLY A 178 -5.50 4.42 15.87
CA GLY A 178 -5.74 3.45 16.96
C GLY A 178 -7.03 2.66 16.76
N TRP A 179 -8.14 3.34 16.47
CA TRP A 179 -9.44 2.68 16.26
C TRP A 179 -9.46 1.83 14.98
N LEU A 180 -8.75 2.25 13.92
CA LEU A 180 -8.62 1.44 12.71
C LEU A 180 -7.91 0.12 13.01
N ARG A 181 -6.78 0.15 13.73
CA ARG A 181 -6.06 -1.08 14.14
C ARG A 181 -6.92 -1.96 15.03
N GLU A 182 -7.56 -1.37 16.03
CA GLU A 182 -8.43 -2.08 16.97
C GLU A 182 -9.63 -2.74 16.28
N ALA A 183 -10.26 -2.05 15.34
CA ALA A 183 -11.41 -2.56 14.60
C ALA A 183 -11.07 -3.76 13.72
N LEU A 184 -9.82 -3.88 13.26
CA LEU A 184 -9.35 -4.92 12.35
C LEU A 184 -8.72 -6.13 13.06
N LEU A 185 -8.76 -6.19 14.39
CA LEU A 185 -8.33 -7.39 15.11
C LEU A 185 -9.23 -8.61 14.76
N PRO A 186 -8.63 -9.81 14.63
CA PRO A 186 -7.23 -10.19 14.90
C PRO A 186 -6.26 -10.09 13.71
N LYS A 187 -6.69 -9.58 12.56
CA LYS A 187 -5.88 -9.54 11.33
C LYS A 187 -4.62 -8.66 11.43
N ARG A 188 -4.64 -7.63 12.27
CA ARG A 188 -3.50 -6.75 12.57
C ARG A 188 -2.74 -6.26 11.33
N PRO A 189 -3.38 -5.53 10.41
CA PRO A 189 -2.68 -4.95 9.27
C PRO A 189 -1.62 -3.95 9.74
N THR A 190 -0.56 -3.82 8.95
CA THR A 190 0.38 -2.70 9.10
C THR A 190 -0.34 -1.42 8.70
N VAL A 191 -0.39 -0.42 9.58
CA VAL A 191 -1.03 0.88 9.32
C VAL A 191 0.02 1.96 9.35
N ALA A 192 0.33 2.56 8.21
CA ALA A 192 1.40 3.55 8.06
C ALA A 192 1.05 4.63 7.03
N GLU A 193 1.73 5.76 7.13
CA GLU A 193 1.66 6.84 6.15
C GLU A 193 2.35 6.46 4.86
N VAL A 194 1.84 6.98 3.75
CA VAL A 194 2.45 6.84 2.43
C VAL A 194 3.57 7.85 2.28
N GLU A 195 4.74 7.39 1.89
CA GLU A 195 5.85 8.25 1.50
C GLU A 195 5.71 8.68 0.03
N TYR A 196 5.77 9.99 -0.20
CA TYR A 196 5.63 10.56 -1.54
C TYR A 196 6.99 10.88 -2.16
N ARG A 197 7.37 10.11 -3.20
CA ARG A 197 8.64 10.30 -3.92
C ARG A 197 8.55 9.83 -5.36
N ASP A 198 9.31 10.49 -6.25
CA ASP A 198 9.32 10.16 -7.68
C ASP A 198 10.51 9.27 -8.07
N ASP A 199 11.48 9.14 -7.18
CA ASP A 199 12.76 8.45 -7.41
C ASP A 199 12.85 7.10 -6.69
N TYR A 200 11.70 6.52 -6.31
CA TYR A 200 11.69 5.26 -5.60
C TYR A 200 12.25 4.12 -6.46
N VAL A 201 13.25 3.46 -5.91
CA VAL A 201 13.79 2.19 -6.41
C VAL A 201 13.86 1.24 -5.21
N TRP A 202 13.18 0.11 -5.30
CA TRP A 202 13.18 -0.91 -4.26
C TRP A 202 14.59 -1.43 -3.99
N LYS A 203 14.92 -1.65 -2.72
CA LYS A 203 16.18 -2.24 -2.28
C LYS A 203 15.87 -3.43 -1.39
N PRO A 204 16.72 -4.49 -1.39
CA PRO A 204 16.67 -5.53 -0.38
C PRO A 204 16.72 -4.91 1.03
N PHE A 205 15.87 -5.37 1.92
CA PHE A 205 15.80 -4.88 3.31
C PHE A 205 15.28 -3.45 3.50
N ASP A 206 14.59 -2.88 2.52
CA ASP A 206 13.99 -1.54 2.56
C ASP A 206 12.79 -1.42 3.54
N GLY A 207 12.49 -2.47 4.27
CA GLY A 207 11.38 -2.57 5.22
C GLY A 207 10.18 -3.33 4.66
N GLU A 208 9.39 -3.88 5.57
CA GLU A 208 8.17 -4.62 5.23
C GLU A 208 7.16 -3.68 4.58
N PHE A 209 6.59 -4.10 3.44
CA PHE A 209 5.59 -3.35 2.68
C PHE A 209 6.04 -1.99 2.12
N ARG A 210 7.33 -1.62 2.18
CA ARG A 210 7.81 -0.29 1.77
C ARG A 210 7.29 0.13 0.38
N ARG A 211 7.35 -0.75 -0.62
CA ARG A 211 6.87 -0.47 -1.98
C ARG A 211 5.36 -0.22 -2.06
N PHE A 212 4.59 -0.79 -1.13
CA PHE A 212 3.14 -0.59 -1.04
C PHE A 212 2.77 0.67 -0.24
N LEU A 213 3.74 1.27 0.42
CA LEU A 213 3.65 2.51 1.20
C LEU A 213 4.37 3.66 0.51
N THR A 214 4.67 3.53 -0.78
CA THR A 214 5.31 4.57 -1.59
C THR A 214 4.41 4.95 -2.74
N LYS A 215 4.30 6.27 -3.03
CA LYS A 215 3.49 6.84 -4.09
C LYS A 215 4.20 8.03 -4.73
N ARG A 216 3.89 8.38 -5.98
CA ARG A 216 4.49 9.54 -6.64
C ARG A 216 4.04 10.85 -6.00
N ARG A 217 4.92 11.86 -5.97
CA ARG A 217 4.66 13.19 -5.37
C ARG A 217 3.43 13.90 -5.94
N ALA A 218 3.06 13.64 -7.19
CA ALA A 218 1.86 14.19 -7.81
C ALA A 218 0.57 13.89 -7.01
N PHE A 219 0.57 12.84 -6.19
CA PHE A 219 -0.54 12.41 -5.35
C PHE A 219 -0.42 12.86 -3.87
N ALA A 220 0.57 13.69 -3.53
CA ALA A 220 0.83 14.08 -2.14
C ALA A 220 -0.37 14.79 -1.47
N HIS A 221 -1.25 15.40 -2.26
CA HIS A 221 -2.49 16.04 -1.78
C HIS A 221 -3.48 15.04 -1.15
N GLU A 222 -3.32 13.74 -1.38
CA GLU A 222 -4.17 12.71 -0.77
C GLU A 222 -3.83 12.47 0.70
N HIS A 223 -2.65 12.88 1.20
CA HIS A 223 -2.20 12.61 2.58
C HIS A 223 -2.57 11.21 3.03
N GLU A 224 -2.14 10.21 2.23
CA GLU A 224 -2.64 8.86 2.32
C GLU A 224 -2.02 8.10 3.48
N VAL A 225 -2.86 7.38 4.22
CA VAL A 225 -2.49 6.34 5.18
C VAL A 225 -3.01 5.02 4.66
N ARG A 226 -2.21 3.98 4.72
CA ARG A 226 -2.59 2.63 4.26
C ARG A 226 -2.63 1.64 5.41
N ALA A 227 -3.68 0.86 5.45
CA ALA A 227 -3.68 -0.43 6.14
C ALA A 227 -3.29 -1.50 5.12
N VAL A 228 -2.17 -2.18 5.35
CA VAL A 228 -1.59 -3.17 4.44
C VAL A 228 -1.68 -4.55 5.07
N LEU A 229 -2.12 -5.53 4.31
CA LEU A 229 -2.30 -6.90 4.76
C LEU A 229 -1.84 -7.89 3.69
N GLU A 230 -1.13 -8.93 4.10
CA GLU A 230 -0.80 -10.07 3.25
C GLU A 230 -1.80 -11.20 3.42
N ASP A 231 -2.34 -11.74 2.33
CA ASP A 231 -3.17 -12.93 2.31
C ASP A 231 -2.71 -13.90 1.20
N VAL A 232 -1.96 -14.91 1.61
CA VAL A 232 -1.38 -15.92 0.70
C VAL A 232 -2.47 -16.75 0.01
N GLY A 233 -3.56 -17.05 0.71
CA GLY A 233 -4.67 -17.83 0.17
C GLY A 233 -5.40 -17.08 -0.94
N ALA A 234 -5.78 -15.84 -0.68
CA ALA A 234 -6.42 -14.96 -1.65
C ALA A 234 -5.50 -14.66 -2.85
N GLY A 235 -4.19 -14.45 -2.60
CA GLY A 235 -3.20 -14.25 -3.66
C GLY A 235 -3.10 -15.43 -4.62
N ARG A 236 -3.07 -16.67 -4.11
CA ARG A 236 -3.06 -17.89 -4.93
C ARG A 236 -4.32 -18.06 -5.77
N GLN A 237 -5.45 -17.58 -5.28
CA GLN A 237 -6.73 -17.60 -6.01
C GLN A 237 -6.85 -16.47 -7.04
N GLY A 238 -5.87 -15.58 -7.12
CA GLY A 238 -5.88 -14.44 -8.04
C GLY A 238 -6.88 -13.35 -7.65
N ALA A 239 -7.27 -13.25 -6.37
CA ALA A 239 -8.21 -12.26 -5.88
C ALA A 239 -7.72 -10.84 -6.19
N LYS A 240 -8.62 -9.98 -6.67
CA LYS A 240 -8.36 -8.55 -6.92
C LYS A 240 -8.58 -7.68 -5.69
N GLY A 241 -9.25 -8.23 -4.68
CA GLY A 241 -9.51 -7.63 -3.39
C GLY A 241 -10.04 -8.65 -2.42
N ILE A 242 -10.00 -8.31 -1.14
CA ILE A 242 -10.48 -9.13 -0.04
C ILE A 242 -11.37 -8.33 0.89
N LEU A 243 -12.30 -9.01 1.57
CA LEU A 243 -13.11 -8.45 2.63
C LEU A 243 -12.50 -8.84 3.98
N VAL A 244 -12.12 -7.86 4.77
CA VAL A 244 -11.56 -8.05 6.11
C VAL A 244 -12.63 -7.68 7.12
N PRO A 245 -13.13 -8.65 7.92
CA PRO A 245 -14.11 -8.37 8.98
C PRO A 245 -13.63 -7.23 9.88
N ALA A 246 -14.56 -6.29 10.18
CA ALA A 246 -14.25 -5.12 10.98
C ALA A 246 -15.33 -4.90 12.05
N ARG A 247 -14.90 -4.51 13.24
CA ARG A 247 -15.83 -4.11 14.33
C ARG A 247 -16.31 -2.69 14.05
N LEU A 248 -17.42 -2.55 13.30
CA LEU A 248 -17.91 -1.27 12.76
C LEU A 248 -18.20 -0.23 13.85
N ASN A 249 -18.68 -0.62 15.03
CA ASN A 249 -18.89 0.30 16.16
C ASN A 249 -17.58 0.87 16.77
N ILE A 250 -16.45 0.24 16.47
CA ILE A 250 -15.12 0.75 16.84
C ILE A 250 -14.56 1.57 15.68
N LEU A 251 -14.69 1.06 14.47
CA LEU A 251 -14.15 1.69 13.27
C LEU A 251 -14.80 3.05 12.98
N ILE A 252 -16.13 3.13 13.05
CA ILE A 252 -16.90 4.29 12.60
C ILE A 252 -17.24 5.17 13.79
N GLN A 253 -16.49 6.24 13.99
CA GLN A 253 -16.76 7.21 15.05
C GLN A 253 -17.75 8.27 14.60
N ARG A 254 -17.70 8.65 13.32
CA ARG A 254 -18.60 9.64 12.72
C ARG A 254 -18.82 9.29 11.26
N VAL A 255 -20.02 9.60 10.78
CA VAL A 255 -20.40 9.52 9.37
C VAL A 255 -20.77 10.93 8.90
N VAL A 256 -20.19 11.35 7.77
CA VAL A 256 -20.47 12.65 7.18
C VAL A 256 -20.99 12.46 5.77
N VAL A 257 -22.10 13.17 5.46
CA VAL A 257 -22.70 13.18 4.12
C VAL A 257 -22.10 14.31 3.31
N SER A 258 -21.74 14.03 2.08
CA SER A 258 -21.08 14.96 1.15
C SER A 258 -21.81 16.31 1.03
N PRO A 259 -21.07 17.44 0.93
CA PRO A 259 -21.66 18.77 0.72
C PRO A 259 -22.40 18.89 -0.62
N TYR A 260 -22.13 17.98 -1.56
CA TYR A 260 -22.74 17.96 -2.89
C TYR A 260 -23.97 17.06 -2.97
N SER A 261 -24.28 16.36 -1.89
CA SER A 261 -25.41 15.43 -1.82
C SER A 261 -26.75 16.16 -1.69
N PRO A 262 -27.83 15.60 -2.25
CA PRO A 262 -29.16 16.11 -2.01
C PRO A 262 -29.55 15.96 -0.52
N ALA A 263 -30.34 16.89 -0.01
CA ALA A 263 -30.67 16.97 1.42
C ALA A 263 -31.30 15.69 2.00
N TRP A 264 -32.07 14.95 1.20
CA TRP A 264 -32.74 13.72 1.63
C TRP A 264 -31.73 12.59 1.98
N LEU A 265 -30.50 12.63 1.42
CA LEU A 265 -29.50 11.57 1.66
C LEU A 265 -29.09 11.51 3.14
N LEU A 266 -29.05 12.64 3.83
CA LEU A 266 -28.70 12.70 5.25
C LEU A 266 -29.66 11.82 6.10
N ASP A 267 -30.95 11.90 5.84
CA ASP A 267 -31.95 11.13 6.58
C ASP A 267 -31.89 9.65 6.23
N VAL A 268 -31.61 9.31 4.96
CA VAL A 268 -31.41 7.93 4.53
C VAL A 268 -30.17 7.31 5.20
N VAL A 269 -29.07 8.06 5.29
CA VAL A 269 -27.85 7.58 5.96
C VAL A 269 -28.08 7.42 7.46
N ARG A 270 -28.83 8.32 8.12
CA ARG A 270 -29.21 8.19 9.53
C ARG A 270 -30.05 6.94 9.80
N ASP A 271 -31.06 6.71 8.98
CA ASP A 271 -31.90 5.52 9.08
C ASP A 271 -31.07 4.24 8.88
N LEU A 272 -30.21 4.23 7.88
CA LEU A 272 -29.33 3.09 7.59
C LEU A 272 -28.38 2.79 8.76
N VAL A 273 -27.69 3.80 9.30
CA VAL A 273 -26.79 3.67 10.46
C VAL A 273 -27.55 3.13 11.67
N GLY A 274 -28.78 3.64 11.91
CA GLY A 274 -29.65 3.17 12.98
C GLY A 274 -30.07 1.70 12.82
N ARG A 275 -30.44 1.27 11.62
CA ARG A 275 -30.82 -0.13 11.32
C ARG A 275 -29.68 -1.12 11.56
N PHE A 276 -28.43 -0.72 11.33
CA PHE A 276 -27.26 -1.53 11.65
C PHE A 276 -26.79 -1.42 13.11
N GLY A 277 -27.51 -0.67 13.95
CA GLY A 277 -27.20 -0.53 15.38
C GLY A 277 -25.87 0.19 15.66
N LEU A 278 -25.41 1.02 14.74
CA LEU A 278 -24.19 1.81 14.95
C LEU A 278 -24.49 3.04 15.81
N LYS A 279 -23.56 3.36 16.70
CA LYS A 279 -23.63 4.53 17.59
C LYS A 279 -22.97 5.79 17.01
N ALA A 280 -22.52 5.73 15.77
CA ALA A 280 -21.83 6.82 15.11
C ALA A 280 -22.77 8.01 14.90
N GLU A 281 -22.27 9.22 15.15
CA GLU A 281 -22.96 10.46 14.82
C GLU A 281 -23.01 10.64 13.30
N VAL A 282 -24.18 11.00 12.75
CA VAL A 282 -24.39 11.25 11.32
C VAL A 282 -24.67 12.72 11.09
N LEU A 283 -23.77 13.39 10.36
CA LEU A 283 -23.80 14.83 10.11
C LEU A 283 -23.79 15.13 8.60
N ALA A 284 -24.32 16.29 8.24
CA ALA A 284 -24.01 16.92 6.96
C ALA A 284 -22.58 17.47 7.01
N SER A 285 -21.91 17.54 5.86
CA SER A 285 -20.59 18.17 5.74
C SER A 285 -20.63 19.63 6.23
N GLY A 286 -19.62 20.01 7.01
CA GLY A 286 -19.44 21.39 7.44
C GLY A 286 -19.24 22.38 6.28
N MET A 287 -18.87 21.89 5.10
CA MET A 287 -18.71 22.69 3.88
C MET A 287 -20.04 22.99 3.17
N ALA A 288 -21.16 22.38 3.58
CA ALA A 288 -22.49 22.66 3.04
C ALA A 288 -23.10 23.96 3.60
N GLY A 289 -22.43 24.62 4.54
CA GLY A 289 -22.90 25.89 5.13
C GLY A 289 -22.99 27.02 4.12
N GLN A 290 -24.05 27.80 4.21
CA GLN A 290 -24.20 28.99 3.38
C GLN A 290 -23.56 30.20 4.07
N PRO A 291 -22.67 30.96 3.38
CA PRO A 291 -22.11 32.16 3.95
C PRO A 291 -23.17 33.30 4.01
N TYR A 292 -23.13 34.06 5.06
CA TYR A 292 -23.83 35.35 5.06
C TYR A 292 -23.00 36.37 4.24
N VAL A 293 -23.54 36.76 3.10
CA VAL A 293 -22.97 37.84 2.28
C VAL A 293 -23.88 39.08 2.43
N PRO A 294 -23.40 40.20 3.00
CA PRO A 294 -24.17 41.40 3.06
C PRO A 294 -24.58 41.83 1.64
N LEU A 295 -25.85 42.18 1.46
CA LEU A 295 -26.29 42.74 0.20
C LEU A 295 -25.52 44.05 -0.04
N VAL A 296 -24.76 44.11 -1.12
CA VAL A 296 -24.21 45.40 -1.61
C VAL A 296 -25.43 46.20 -2.01
N PRO A 297 -25.65 47.42 -1.45
CA PRO A 297 -26.74 48.28 -1.92
C PRO A 297 -26.53 48.45 -3.42
N SER A 298 -27.53 48.11 -4.22
CA SER A 298 -27.56 48.47 -5.63
C SER A 298 -27.44 49.99 -5.68
N GLY A 299 -26.31 50.51 -6.22
CA GLY A 299 -26.09 51.92 -6.36
C GLY A 299 -27.30 52.52 -7.05
N GLU A 300 -27.83 53.60 -6.48
CA GLU A 300 -28.83 54.42 -7.12
C GLU A 300 -28.33 54.75 -8.54
N GLU A 301 -29.09 54.31 -9.55
CA GLU A 301 -28.94 54.83 -10.91
C GLU A 301 -29.04 56.35 -10.78
N SER A 302 -27.91 57.02 -10.91
CA SER A 302 -27.87 58.45 -11.05
C SER A 302 -28.61 58.79 -12.35
N ASP A 303 -29.83 59.28 -12.18
CA ASP A 303 -30.66 59.90 -13.19
C ASP A 303 -29.86 61.07 -13.77
N VAL A 304 -29.14 60.86 -14.85
CA VAL A 304 -28.51 61.90 -15.63
C VAL A 304 -29.62 62.47 -16.49
N GLY A 305 -30.34 63.41 -15.88
CA GLY A 305 -31.31 64.22 -16.59
C GLY A 305 -30.67 64.81 -17.83
N GLU A 306 -31.24 64.57 -18.99
CA GLU A 306 -31.09 65.29 -20.20
C GLU A 306 -31.57 66.71 -19.92
N ALA A 307 -30.64 67.66 -19.93
CA ALA A 307 -30.94 69.07 -20.02
C ALA A 307 -30.61 69.55 -21.43
N GLY A 308 -31.63 69.91 -22.15
CA GLY A 308 -31.87 70.81 -23.25
C GLY A 308 -30.80 71.29 -24.23
#